data_e4d2f74dd80516ba3883e57f8ebd228e
#
_entry.id   e4d2f74dd80516ba3883e57f8ebd228e
#
_cell.length_a   1.000
_cell.length_b   1.000
_cell.length_c   1.000
_cell.angle_alpha   90.00
_cell.angle_beta   90.00
_cell.angle_gamma   90.00
#
_symmetry.space_group_name_H-M   'P 1'
#
loop_
_entity.id
_entity.type
_entity.pdbx_description
1 polymer ?
#
loop_
_entity_poly.entity_id
_entity_poly.type
_entity_poly.pdbx_seq_one_letter_code
_entity_poly.pdbx_strand_id
1 'polypeptide(L)'
;MKIKLITIGLGVIWSGMMMSCDKDFLDRPSEDQVEAPFFFNTAKDLEVATNDFYSAFSRNSDEKEWTDSYTDDAGSDNLMPLNPAAKVRGSRVVPVARGSGGWNWDDLRKINYFLINYHKVKDEAAKAKYGGIARFFRAYFYYDKVKTFGDVPWYSGVLDAKDPELYKARDSRTLVMDSVMADLDFAIANIPAEKQVNLITRYTAMLLKARVALFEGTFRKYHGLEDADKYLTLAATAAQDLITSNAYTLYTEGGAENAYRNLFARNNQDNIETILAIDFELGLKVHSLGSSFTSATQGSYGIPKDLVNSYLMRDGSRFTDKANYKTMGFLDEMKNRDPRLTQTTAGPDFKVIGESKNEPVNLSITTTGYRLIKALPDRSQWATSGAYFDIILFRYAEALLVFAEAKAELGTLTQADLNISINKLRSRAGMPNLDMAQANANPDPYLLAMYPNVKGMQGVILEIRRERRAELFNEGFRWDDLMRWKEGLKVNQPIVGVYFPGVGAYDFTGDGQPDVFVHTGSTAGAPSSVTSMVNIKQRTLWDPITGQQGGNSGNIDPFPNRGGFREDRDYFAPIPSEELLLNRSLKQNDKWDE
;
A
#
# COMPACT_ATOMS: atom_id res chain seq x y z
N MET A 1 -38.60 -88.76 10.84
CA MET A 1 -38.49 -89.06 9.38
C MET A 1 -38.63 -87.74 8.62
N LYS A 2 -37.66 -87.46 7.71
CA LYS A 2 -37.48 -86.24 6.88
C LYS A 2 -36.57 -85.14 7.46
N ILE A 3 -35.24 -85.42 7.48
CA ILE A 3 -34.19 -84.43 7.39
C ILE A 3 -33.14 -85.06 6.48
N LYS A 4 -33.15 -84.75 5.20
CA LYS A 4 -32.09 -84.98 4.22
C LYS A 4 -32.54 -84.38 2.90
N LEU A 5 -32.31 -83.05 2.68
CA LEU A 5 -32.34 -82.44 1.34
C LEU A 5 -32.10 -80.90 1.38
N ILE A 6 -31.14 -80.41 2.20
CA ILE A 6 -30.77 -78.99 2.16
C ILE A 6 -29.24 -78.84 2.29
N THR A 7 -28.45 -79.68 1.72
CA THR A 7 -26.96 -79.58 1.84
C THR A 7 -26.23 -79.61 0.50
N ILE A 8 -26.92 -79.45 -0.64
CA ILE A 8 -26.27 -79.38 -1.97
C ILE A 8 -26.46 -78.02 -2.69
N GLY A 9 -27.29 -77.13 -2.11
CA GLY A 9 -27.55 -75.78 -2.71
C GLY A 9 -26.59 -74.64 -2.32
N LEU A 10 -25.70 -74.83 -1.33
CA LEU A 10 -24.80 -73.74 -0.84
C LEU A 10 -23.35 -73.79 -1.36
N GLY A 11 -23.01 -74.78 -2.17
CA GLY A 11 -21.63 -74.94 -2.68
C GLY A 11 -21.33 -74.27 -4.02
N VAL A 12 -22.34 -73.76 -4.73
CA VAL A 12 -22.14 -73.20 -6.08
C VAL A 12 -22.22 -71.67 -6.14
N ILE A 13 -22.63 -71.01 -5.05
CA ILE A 13 -22.74 -69.54 -5.01
C ILE A 13 -21.43 -68.88 -4.52
N TRP A 14 -20.45 -69.63 -4.04
CA TRP A 14 -19.20 -69.05 -3.49
C TRP A 14 -18.02 -69.08 -4.44
N SER A 15 -18.15 -69.54 -5.68
CA SER A 15 -17.10 -69.54 -6.71
C SER A 15 -17.23 -68.40 -7.74
N GLY A 16 -18.18 -67.45 -7.58
CA GLY A 16 -18.45 -66.38 -8.52
C GLY A 16 -18.04 -64.94 -8.07
N MET A 17 -17.38 -64.80 -6.89
CA MET A 17 -17.04 -63.48 -6.34
C MET A 17 -15.53 -63.23 -6.19
N MET A 18 -14.72 -63.76 -7.07
CA MET A 18 -13.31 -63.49 -7.08
C MET A 18 -12.81 -63.05 -8.46
N MET A 19 -13.47 -62.10 -9.08
CA MET A 19 -12.94 -61.39 -10.24
C MET A 19 -13.62 -60.03 -10.37
N SER A 20 -13.09 -59.06 -9.68
CA SER A 20 -12.93 -57.67 -10.17
C SER A 20 -12.24 -56.88 -9.06
N CYS A 21 -10.97 -56.98 -8.91
CA CYS A 21 -10.13 -55.86 -8.47
C CYS A 21 -9.79 -55.13 -9.74
N ASP A 22 -10.62 -54.19 -10.10
CA ASP A 22 -10.28 -53.13 -11.04
C ASP A 22 -9.17 -52.29 -10.38
N LYS A 23 -7.95 -52.41 -10.85
CA LYS A 23 -6.79 -51.67 -10.33
C LYS A 23 -7.01 -50.15 -10.44
N ASP A 24 -7.90 -49.73 -11.33
CA ASP A 24 -8.21 -48.34 -11.58
C ASP A 24 -9.16 -47.72 -10.54
N PHE A 25 -9.77 -48.53 -9.63
CA PHE A 25 -10.65 -47.98 -8.58
C PHE A 25 -9.88 -47.32 -7.43
N LEU A 26 -8.62 -47.68 -7.21
CA LEU A 26 -7.74 -47.09 -6.20
C LEU A 26 -6.92 -45.91 -6.76
N ASP A 27 -6.93 -45.70 -8.07
CA ASP A 27 -6.24 -44.61 -8.77
C ASP A 27 -7.17 -43.47 -9.14
N ARG A 28 -8.32 -43.33 -8.49
CA ARG A 28 -9.13 -42.10 -8.65
C ARG A 28 -8.43 -40.95 -7.95
N PRO A 29 -8.04 -39.92 -8.73
CA PRO A 29 -7.51 -38.71 -8.12
C PRO A 29 -8.52 -38.14 -7.14
N SER A 30 -8.05 -37.62 -6.01
CA SER A 30 -8.89 -36.90 -5.06
C SER A 30 -9.57 -35.73 -5.80
N GLU A 31 -10.89 -35.64 -5.75
CA GLU A 31 -11.64 -34.54 -6.40
C GLU A 31 -11.26 -33.17 -5.84
N ASP A 32 -10.58 -33.14 -4.68
CA ASP A 32 -10.13 -31.93 -3.99
C ASP A 32 -8.67 -31.53 -4.28
N GLN A 33 -7.93 -32.29 -5.10
CA GLN A 33 -6.56 -31.97 -5.46
C GLN A 33 -6.37 -31.92 -6.99
N VAL A 34 -5.90 -30.77 -7.46
CA VAL A 34 -5.50 -30.58 -8.87
C VAL A 34 -4.23 -31.39 -9.15
N GLU A 35 -4.37 -32.60 -9.71
CA GLU A 35 -3.23 -33.40 -10.13
C GLU A 35 -2.72 -32.99 -11.52
N ALA A 36 -1.44 -32.68 -11.62
CA ALA A 36 -0.79 -32.21 -12.83
C ALA A 36 -1.03 -33.07 -14.11
N PRO A 37 -1.19 -34.41 -14.07
CA PRO A 37 -1.49 -35.20 -15.25
C PRO A 37 -2.85 -34.87 -15.88
N PHE A 38 -3.82 -34.38 -15.10
CA PHE A 38 -5.18 -34.13 -15.55
C PHE A 38 -5.51 -32.65 -15.73
N PHE A 39 -4.69 -31.74 -15.23
CA PHE A 39 -5.00 -30.31 -15.24
C PHE A 39 -4.18 -29.61 -16.30
N PHE A 40 -2.98 -29.49 -16.45
CA PHE A 40 -2.20 -28.66 -17.37
C PHE A 40 -2.23 -29.13 -18.82
N ASN A 41 -3.40 -29.17 -19.47
CA ASN A 41 -3.61 -29.63 -20.85
C ASN A 41 -4.00 -28.55 -21.83
N THR A 42 -4.67 -27.50 -21.38
CA THR A 42 -5.27 -26.45 -22.20
C THR A 42 -4.88 -25.04 -21.76
N ALA A 43 -5.07 -24.05 -22.65
CA ALA A 43 -4.91 -22.63 -22.29
C ALA A 43 -5.85 -22.21 -21.14
N LYS A 44 -7.05 -22.80 -21.09
CA LYS A 44 -8.03 -22.51 -20.01
C LYS A 44 -7.55 -23.00 -18.65
N ASP A 45 -6.84 -24.13 -18.59
CA ASP A 45 -6.27 -24.61 -17.33
C ASP A 45 -5.20 -23.64 -16.80
N LEU A 46 -4.39 -23.05 -17.69
CA LEU A 46 -3.40 -22.04 -17.31
C LEU A 46 -4.06 -20.77 -16.80
N GLU A 47 -5.15 -20.34 -17.45
CA GLU A 47 -5.95 -19.19 -17.00
C GLU A 47 -6.52 -19.42 -15.59
N VAL A 48 -7.20 -20.55 -15.39
CA VAL A 48 -7.81 -20.90 -14.09
C VAL A 48 -6.76 -20.95 -12.99
N ALA A 49 -5.61 -21.60 -13.24
CA ALA A 49 -4.53 -21.67 -12.26
C ALA A 49 -3.93 -20.30 -11.92
N THR A 50 -3.76 -19.42 -12.91
CA THR A 50 -3.19 -18.09 -12.66
C THR A 50 -4.19 -17.13 -12.02
N ASN A 51 -5.51 -17.36 -12.15
CA ASN A 51 -6.54 -16.55 -11.48
C ASN A 51 -6.44 -16.65 -9.95
N ASP A 52 -6.02 -17.80 -9.38
CA ASP A 52 -5.80 -17.95 -7.94
C ASP A 52 -4.69 -17.02 -7.40
N PHE A 53 -3.72 -16.66 -8.25
CA PHE A 53 -2.60 -15.78 -7.83
C PHE A 53 -3.02 -14.34 -7.55
N TYR A 54 -4.16 -13.88 -8.10
CA TYR A 54 -4.69 -12.54 -7.83
C TYR A 54 -5.12 -12.36 -6.38
N SER A 55 -5.31 -13.46 -5.63
CA SER A 55 -5.51 -13.42 -4.17
C SER A 55 -4.33 -12.75 -3.44
N ALA A 56 -3.15 -12.68 -4.04
CA ALA A 56 -2.01 -11.94 -3.50
C ALA A 56 -2.26 -10.43 -3.32
N PHE A 57 -3.22 -9.87 -4.02
CA PHE A 57 -3.62 -8.46 -3.87
C PHE A 57 -4.65 -8.24 -2.76
N SER A 58 -5.33 -9.30 -2.34
CA SER A 58 -6.25 -9.32 -1.23
C SER A 58 -5.64 -10.14 -0.07
N ARG A 59 -4.98 -9.46 0.86
CA ARG A 59 -4.13 -10.10 1.87
C ARG A 59 -4.86 -10.82 3.01
N ASN A 60 -6.20 -10.80 3.05
CA ASN A 60 -6.96 -11.51 4.07
C ASN A 60 -8.20 -12.17 3.51
N SER A 61 -8.47 -13.40 3.92
CA SER A 61 -9.54 -14.26 3.43
C SER A 61 -10.94 -13.86 3.86
N ASP A 62 -11.09 -13.00 4.87
CA ASP A 62 -12.38 -12.73 5.50
C ASP A 62 -12.67 -11.23 5.58
N GLU A 63 -13.49 -10.67 4.68
CA GLU A 63 -14.14 -9.35 4.79
C GLU A 63 -13.25 -8.10 4.99
N LYS A 64 -11.93 -8.24 5.20
CA LYS A 64 -11.00 -7.14 5.47
C LYS A 64 -9.92 -6.94 4.39
N GLU A 65 -10.06 -7.63 3.30
CA GLU A 65 -9.02 -7.86 2.32
C GLU A 65 -8.52 -6.60 1.62
N TRP A 66 -9.38 -5.61 1.46
CA TRP A 66 -9.17 -4.44 0.63
C TRP A 66 -9.03 -3.17 1.43
N THR A 67 -9.13 -3.26 2.73
CA THR A 67 -8.84 -2.11 3.60
C THR A 67 -7.35 -1.78 3.58
N ASP A 68 -6.50 -2.76 3.29
CA ASP A 68 -5.05 -2.60 3.38
C ASP A 68 -4.50 -1.62 2.34
N SER A 69 -4.99 -1.62 1.08
CA SER A 69 -4.43 -0.74 0.03
C SER A 69 -4.64 0.75 0.31
N TYR A 70 -5.86 1.16 0.72
CA TYR A 70 -6.17 2.57 1.02
C TYR A 70 -6.11 2.91 2.51
N THR A 71 -5.56 2.04 3.34
CA THR A 71 -5.33 2.28 4.77
C THR A 71 -3.95 1.87 5.24
N ASP A 72 -3.10 1.31 4.36
CA ASP A 72 -1.74 0.89 4.69
C ASP A 72 -0.86 2.04 5.22
N ASP A 73 -1.15 3.27 4.82
CA ASP A 73 -0.51 4.46 5.38
C ASP A 73 -0.75 4.63 6.89
N ALA A 74 -1.77 3.95 7.46
CA ALA A 74 -1.97 3.85 8.92
C ALA A 74 -0.83 3.08 9.63
N GLY A 75 -0.01 2.37 8.88
CA GLY A 75 1.25 1.78 9.35
C GLY A 75 2.46 2.69 9.22
N SER A 76 2.28 4.01 9.07
CA SER A 76 3.34 4.99 8.85
C SER A 76 3.06 6.32 9.57
N ASP A 77 3.82 7.37 9.24
CA ASP A 77 3.63 8.75 9.69
C ASP A 77 2.61 9.55 8.85
N ASN A 78 1.91 8.90 7.89
CA ASN A 78 0.96 9.58 6.99
C ASN A 78 -0.49 9.52 7.45
N LEU A 79 -0.86 8.53 8.25
CA LEU A 79 -2.24 8.33 8.67
C LEU A 79 -2.30 7.77 10.09
N MET A 80 -3.10 8.38 10.97
CA MET A 80 -3.21 7.99 12.37
C MET A 80 -4.61 7.39 12.66
N PRO A 81 -4.73 6.06 12.78
CA PRO A 81 -5.96 5.39 13.21
C PRO A 81 -6.12 5.43 14.73
N LEU A 82 -7.29 4.97 15.24
CA LEU A 82 -7.53 4.78 16.68
C LEU A 82 -6.50 3.85 17.32
N ASN A 83 -6.12 2.79 16.61
CA ASN A 83 -5.14 1.80 17.06
C ASN A 83 -3.97 1.74 16.08
N PRO A 84 -2.92 2.54 16.27
CA PRO A 84 -1.76 2.54 15.40
C PRO A 84 -1.06 1.18 15.35
N ALA A 85 -0.52 0.81 14.19
CA ALA A 85 0.19 -0.45 13.99
C ALA A 85 1.40 -0.60 14.94
N ALA A 86 1.74 -1.83 15.32
CA ALA A 86 2.87 -2.11 16.22
C ALA A 86 4.20 -1.50 15.74
N LYS A 87 4.42 -1.42 14.42
CA LYS A 87 5.61 -0.80 13.81
C LYS A 87 5.68 0.71 14.05
N VAL A 88 4.53 1.40 14.15
CA VAL A 88 4.45 2.84 14.48
C VAL A 88 4.53 3.06 16.00
N ARG A 89 3.99 2.12 16.78
CA ARG A 89 4.04 2.17 18.24
C ARG A 89 5.39 1.79 18.84
N GLY A 90 6.33 1.26 18.05
CA GLY A 90 7.59 0.70 18.53
C GLY A 90 7.42 -0.54 19.42
N SER A 91 6.30 -1.27 19.26
CA SER A 91 5.93 -2.43 20.09
C SER A 91 5.93 -3.76 19.31
N ARG A 92 6.70 -3.84 18.21
CA ARG A 92 6.88 -5.10 17.50
C ARG A 92 7.60 -6.13 18.40
N VAL A 93 7.15 -7.37 18.33
CA VAL A 93 7.74 -8.52 19.02
C VAL A 93 8.04 -9.63 18.02
N VAL A 94 8.91 -10.56 18.39
CA VAL A 94 9.17 -11.75 17.58
C VAL A 94 7.94 -12.65 17.59
N PRO A 95 7.35 -12.96 16.41
CA PRO A 95 6.24 -13.90 16.33
C PRO A 95 6.70 -15.30 16.76
N VAL A 96 5.79 -16.10 17.34
CA VAL A 96 6.13 -17.46 17.76
C VAL A 96 5.79 -18.48 16.68
N ALA A 97 4.54 -18.49 16.22
CA ALA A 97 3.99 -19.52 15.37
C ALA A 97 4.60 -19.52 13.96
N ARG A 98 4.76 -20.73 13.39
CA ARG A 98 5.18 -20.93 12.01
C ARG A 98 4.29 -20.18 11.02
N GLY A 99 4.89 -19.65 9.97
CA GLY A 99 4.19 -18.90 8.92
C GLY A 99 3.62 -17.56 9.36
N SER A 100 3.73 -17.18 10.65
CA SER A 100 3.25 -15.91 11.17
C SER A 100 4.20 -14.75 10.84
N GLY A 101 3.79 -13.51 11.15
CA GLY A 101 4.62 -12.30 10.95
C GLY A 101 4.99 -12.03 9.48
N GLY A 102 4.29 -12.66 8.53
CA GLY A 102 4.58 -12.54 7.10
C GLY A 102 5.57 -13.59 6.56
N TRP A 103 6.09 -14.53 7.37
CA TRP A 103 6.99 -15.59 6.94
C TRP A 103 6.22 -16.82 6.40
N ASN A 104 5.20 -16.60 5.60
CA ASN A 104 4.41 -17.65 4.93
C ASN A 104 4.89 -17.83 3.47
N TRP A 105 4.92 -19.08 2.99
CA TRP A 105 5.46 -19.45 1.67
C TRP A 105 4.44 -20.20 0.79
N ASP A 106 3.19 -20.30 1.21
CA ASP A 106 2.15 -21.10 0.54
C ASP A 106 1.86 -20.60 -0.88
N ASP A 107 1.77 -19.28 -1.07
CA ASP A 107 1.53 -18.71 -2.39
C ASP A 107 2.71 -18.97 -3.33
N LEU A 108 3.95 -18.90 -2.83
CA LEU A 108 5.11 -19.25 -3.64
C LEU A 108 5.07 -20.70 -4.09
N ARG A 109 4.64 -21.62 -3.22
CA ARG A 109 4.51 -23.05 -3.54
C ARG A 109 3.52 -23.24 -4.70
N LYS A 110 2.36 -22.57 -4.68
CA LYS A 110 1.36 -22.59 -5.76
C LYS A 110 1.94 -22.06 -7.07
N ILE A 111 2.62 -20.91 -7.02
CA ILE A 111 3.25 -20.28 -8.19
C ILE A 111 4.33 -21.21 -8.78
N ASN A 112 5.20 -21.76 -7.95
CA ASN A 112 6.24 -22.68 -8.41
C ASN A 112 5.65 -23.99 -8.95
N TYR A 113 4.58 -24.52 -8.37
CA TYR A 113 3.86 -25.67 -8.91
C TYR A 113 3.32 -25.40 -10.32
N PHE A 114 2.77 -24.21 -10.56
CA PHE A 114 2.40 -23.79 -11.89
C PHE A 114 3.62 -23.74 -12.83
N LEU A 115 4.72 -23.08 -12.41
CA LEU A 115 5.90 -22.87 -13.23
C LEU A 115 6.63 -24.16 -13.65
N ILE A 116 6.53 -25.26 -12.88
CA ILE A 116 7.09 -26.57 -13.27
C ILE A 116 6.17 -27.36 -14.20
N ASN A 117 4.87 -26.99 -14.31
CA ASN A 117 3.88 -27.77 -15.07
C ASN A 117 3.34 -27.08 -16.32
N TYR A 118 3.30 -25.74 -16.39
CA TYR A 118 2.64 -24.96 -17.45
C TYR A 118 3.17 -25.27 -18.88
N HIS A 119 4.41 -25.71 -18.99
CA HIS A 119 5.03 -26.07 -20.27
C HIS A 119 4.45 -27.33 -20.93
N LYS A 120 3.62 -28.11 -20.23
CA LYS A 120 2.89 -29.28 -20.76
C LYS A 120 1.83 -28.88 -21.76
N VAL A 121 1.26 -27.67 -21.65
CA VAL A 121 0.29 -27.14 -22.60
C VAL A 121 0.98 -26.89 -23.94
N LYS A 122 0.28 -27.22 -25.05
CA LYS A 122 0.83 -27.10 -26.41
C LYS A 122 0.72 -25.69 -26.99
N ASP A 123 -0.18 -24.86 -26.46
CA ASP A 123 -0.42 -23.47 -26.91
C ASP A 123 0.73 -22.57 -26.45
N GLU A 124 1.62 -22.21 -27.36
CA GLU A 124 2.80 -21.38 -27.08
C GLU A 124 2.42 -19.94 -26.64
N ALA A 125 1.35 -19.36 -27.21
CA ALA A 125 0.90 -18.03 -26.85
C ALA A 125 0.33 -18.03 -25.41
N ALA A 126 -0.44 -19.05 -25.05
CA ALA A 126 -0.94 -19.24 -23.70
C ALA A 126 0.19 -19.48 -22.70
N LYS A 127 1.19 -20.31 -23.03
CA LYS A 127 2.38 -20.52 -22.19
C LYS A 127 3.13 -19.23 -21.95
N ALA A 128 3.37 -18.44 -22.99
CA ALA A 128 4.05 -17.15 -22.89
C ALA A 128 3.30 -16.20 -21.93
N LYS A 129 2.00 -16.00 -22.18
CA LYS A 129 1.14 -15.12 -21.38
C LYS A 129 1.07 -15.55 -19.92
N TYR A 130 0.64 -16.78 -19.66
CA TYR A 130 0.38 -17.24 -18.29
C TYR A 130 1.66 -17.57 -17.53
N GLY A 131 2.72 -18.01 -18.22
CA GLY A 131 4.07 -18.11 -17.64
C GLY A 131 4.62 -16.74 -17.23
N GLY A 132 4.34 -15.69 -18.02
CA GLY A 132 4.65 -14.30 -17.66
C GLY A 132 3.89 -13.82 -16.43
N ILE A 133 2.58 -14.12 -16.35
CA ILE A 133 1.75 -13.78 -15.18
C ILE A 133 2.26 -14.48 -13.92
N ALA A 134 2.58 -15.78 -13.99
CA ALA A 134 3.12 -16.51 -12.84
C ALA A 134 4.47 -15.93 -12.34
N ARG A 135 5.36 -15.54 -13.27
CA ARG A 135 6.63 -14.89 -12.91
C ARG A 135 6.42 -13.49 -12.35
N PHE A 136 5.45 -12.74 -12.83
CA PHE A 136 5.04 -11.47 -12.22
C PHE A 136 4.67 -11.69 -10.74
N PHE A 137 3.84 -12.68 -10.42
CA PHE A 137 3.43 -12.96 -9.04
C PHE A 137 4.58 -13.50 -8.18
N ARG A 138 5.51 -14.29 -8.76
CA ARG A 138 6.71 -14.70 -8.03
C ARG A 138 7.60 -13.50 -7.68
N ALA A 139 7.79 -12.58 -8.61
CA ALA A 139 8.51 -11.34 -8.38
C ALA A 139 7.83 -10.47 -7.32
N TYR A 140 6.50 -10.33 -7.38
CA TYR A 140 5.72 -9.59 -6.39
C TYR A 140 5.85 -10.19 -4.99
N PHE A 141 5.76 -11.52 -4.88
CA PHE A 141 5.96 -12.26 -3.64
C PHE A 141 7.35 -12.01 -3.03
N TYR A 142 8.41 -12.20 -3.82
CA TYR A 142 9.77 -12.02 -3.32
C TYR A 142 10.12 -10.57 -3.00
N TYR A 143 9.57 -9.62 -3.75
CA TYR A 143 9.70 -8.22 -3.40
C TYR A 143 9.16 -7.92 -2.00
N ASP A 144 7.96 -8.45 -1.67
CA ASP A 144 7.39 -8.30 -0.34
C ASP A 144 8.26 -8.96 0.75
N LYS A 145 8.78 -10.15 0.49
CA LYS A 145 9.69 -10.85 1.42
C LYS A 145 10.98 -10.09 1.65
N VAL A 146 11.64 -9.62 0.59
CA VAL A 146 12.93 -8.92 0.70
C VAL A 146 12.79 -7.58 1.40
N LYS A 147 11.75 -6.80 1.11
CA LYS A 147 11.53 -5.53 1.82
C LYS A 147 11.18 -5.74 3.30
N THR A 148 10.57 -6.88 3.65
CA THR A 148 10.16 -7.19 5.02
C THR A 148 11.30 -7.81 5.85
N PHE A 149 12.07 -8.74 5.27
CA PHE A 149 13.04 -9.56 6.02
C PHE A 149 14.50 -9.39 5.59
N GLY A 150 14.78 -8.67 4.52
CA GLY A 150 16.12 -8.60 3.93
C GLY A 150 16.45 -9.85 3.14
N ASP A 151 17.50 -10.59 3.54
CA ASP A 151 17.85 -11.87 2.95
C ASP A 151 16.75 -12.90 3.20
N VAL A 152 16.42 -13.70 2.17
CA VAL A 152 15.39 -14.76 2.25
C VAL A 152 15.77 -15.94 1.35
N PRO A 153 15.34 -17.18 1.65
CA PRO A 153 15.62 -18.31 0.77
C PRO A 153 14.91 -18.14 -0.59
N TRP A 154 15.64 -18.30 -1.68
CA TRP A 154 15.07 -18.34 -3.04
C TRP A 154 14.71 -19.77 -3.42
N TYR A 155 13.44 -20.01 -3.69
CA TYR A 155 12.94 -21.31 -4.18
C TYR A 155 12.34 -21.14 -5.56
N SER A 156 12.86 -21.88 -6.54
CA SER A 156 12.37 -21.89 -7.93
C SER A 156 11.56 -23.15 -8.29
N GLY A 157 11.45 -24.09 -7.37
CA GLY A 157 10.74 -25.36 -7.53
C GLY A 157 9.79 -25.66 -6.37
N VAL A 158 9.11 -26.78 -6.46
CA VAL A 158 8.28 -27.34 -5.38
C VAL A 158 9.12 -28.34 -4.60
N LEU A 159 9.28 -28.08 -3.31
CA LEU A 159 10.04 -28.93 -2.40
C LEU A 159 9.08 -29.89 -1.68
N ASP A 160 9.49 -31.15 -1.52
CA ASP A 160 8.79 -32.08 -0.65
C ASP A 160 9.30 -32.00 0.80
N ALA A 161 8.60 -32.65 1.75
CA ALA A 161 8.93 -32.57 3.17
C ALA A 161 10.31 -33.11 3.56
N LYS A 162 10.97 -33.86 2.69
CA LYS A 162 12.29 -34.46 2.91
C LYS A 162 13.41 -33.76 2.15
N ASP A 163 13.05 -32.75 1.35
CA ASP A 163 14.02 -32.02 0.54
C ASP A 163 14.95 -31.20 1.44
N PRO A 164 16.28 -31.42 1.38
CA PRO A 164 17.23 -30.68 2.20
C PRO A 164 17.23 -29.17 1.91
N GLU A 165 16.80 -28.74 0.72
CA GLU A 165 16.66 -27.32 0.37
C GLU A 165 15.65 -26.57 1.27
N LEU A 166 14.71 -27.28 1.92
CA LEU A 166 13.83 -26.67 2.92
C LEU A 166 14.58 -26.10 4.13
N TYR A 167 15.76 -26.64 4.40
CA TYR A 167 16.58 -26.27 5.57
C TYR A 167 17.80 -25.44 5.21
N LYS A 168 17.86 -24.88 4.00
CA LYS A 168 18.95 -23.99 3.61
C LYS A 168 18.93 -22.67 4.38
N ALA A 169 20.06 -21.99 4.39
CA ALA A 169 20.17 -20.62 4.88
C ALA A 169 19.41 -19.64 3.96
N ARG A 170 19.24 -18.41 4.41
CA ARG A 170 18.76 -17.32 3.57
C ARG A 170 19.77 -17.05 2.45
N ASP A 171 19.28 -16.90 1.24
CA ASP A 171 20.06 -16.40 0.10
C ASP A 171 20.22 -14.89 0.22
N SER A 172 21.29 -14.36 -0.36
CA SER A 172 21.57 -12.93 -0.31
C SER A 172 20.48 -12.13 -1.02
N ARG A 173 20.18 -10.95 -0.46
CA ARG A 173 19.29 -9.95 -1.08
C ARG A 173 19.62 -9.72 -2.56
N THR A 174 20.91 -9.68 -2.92
CA THR A 174 21.36 -9.48 -4.30
C THR A 174 20.90 -10.60 -5.22
N LEU A 175 21.10 -11.86 -4.84
CA LEU A 175 20.65 -13.01 -5.63
C LEU A 175 19.13 -13.00 -5.82
N VAL A 176 18.39 -12.74 -4.75
CA VAL A 176 16.92 -12.72 -4.80
C VAL A 176 16.42 -11.58 -5.68
N MET A 177 16.98 -10.38 -5.54
CA MET A 177 16.54 -9.22 -6.32
C MET A 177 16.93 -9.32 -7.80
N ASP A 178 18.09 -9.90 -8.12
CA ASP A 178 18.45 -10.17 -9.52
C ASP A 178 17.50 -11.21 -10.16
N SER A 179 17.09 -12.21 -9.39
CA SER A 179 16.08 -13.19 -9.82
C SER A 179 14.70 -12.54 -10.02
N VAL A 180 14.31 -11.62 -9.15
CA VAL A 180 13.07 -10.82 -9.28
C VAL A 180 13.11 -9.98 -10.56
N MET A 181 14.24 -9.31 -10.86
CA MET A 181 14.39 -8.54 -12.09
C MET A 181 14.26 -9.44 -13.33
N ALA A 182 14.88 -10.62 -13.32
CA ALA A 182 14.78 -11.58 -14.42
C ALA A 182 13.35 -12.10 -14.65
N ASP A 183 12.60 -12.35 -13.57
CA ASP A 183 11.19 -12.73 -13.65
C ASP A 183 10.33 -11.61 -14.26
N LEU A 184 10.57 -10.35 -13.89
CA LEU A 184 9.87 -9.20 -14.43
C LEU A 184 10.25 -8.93 -15.90
N ASP A 185 11.49 -9.14 -16.29
CA ASP A 185 11.91 -9.07 -17.70
C ASP A 185 11.19 -10.11 -18.56
N PHE A 186 11.09 -11.33 -18.06
CA PHE A 186 10.32 -12.37 -18.72
C PHE A 186 8.83 -11.98 -18.83
N ALA A 187 8.24 -11.47 -17.74
CA ALA A 187 6.85 -11.03 -17.74
C ALA A 187 6.59 -9.92 -18.77
N ILE A 188 7.44 -8.90 -18.82
CA ILE A 188 7.35 -7.79 -19.79
C ILE A 188 7.46 -8.29 -21.22
N ALA A 189 8.34 -9.25 -21.49
CA ALA A 189 8.53 -9.80 -22.84
C ALA A 189 7.36 -10.65 -23.32
N ASN A 190 6.65 -11.34 -22.42
CA ASN A 190 5.71 -12.40 -22.77
C ASN A 190 4.23 -12.06 -22.51
N ILE A 191 3.92 -11.12 -21.61
CA ILE A 191 2.53 -10.70 -21.37
C ILE A 191 2.11 -9.71 -22.48
N PRO A 192 0.90 -9.86 -23.06
CA PRO A 192 0.40 -8.93 -24.08
C PRO A 192 0.32 -7.48 -23.60
N ALA A 193 0.47 -6.53 -24.52
CA ALA A 193 0.38 -5.09 -24.28
C ALA A 193 -1.07 -4.55 -24.33
N GLU A 194 -2.07 -5.43 -24.35
CA GLU A 194 -3.47 -5.04 -24.30
C GLU A 194 -3.80 -4.46 -22.92
N LYS A 195 -4.45 -3.27 -22.89
CA LYS A 195 -4.84 -2.63 -21.64
C LYS A 195 -6.10 -3.26 -21.06
N GLN A 196 -6.02 -3.74 -19.84
CA GLN A 196 -7.14 -4.28 -19.06
C GLN A 196 -6.98 -3.89 -17.61
N VAL A 197 -7.99 -3.24 -17.04
CA VAL A 197 -7.91 -2.63 -15.69
C VAL A 197 -7.83 -3.69 -14.57
N ASN A 198 -8.44 -4.85 -14.77
CA ASN A 198 -8.55 -5.91 -13.74
C ASN A 198 -7.65 -7.14 -14.01
N LEU A 199 -6.76 -7.07 -14.99
CA LEU A 199 -5.83 -8.15 -15.31
C LEU A 199 -4.38 -7.65 -15.40
N ILE A 200 -3.45 -8.56 -15.08
CA ILE A 200 -2.02 -8.30 -15.26
C ILE A 200 -1.71 -8.16 -16.75
N THR A 201 -1.14 -7.03 -17.13
CA THR A 201 -0.70 -6.71 -18.49
C THR A 201 0.80 -6.46 -18.52
N ARG A 202 1.37 -6.32 -19.71
CA ARG A 202 2.77 -5.89 -19.87
C ARG A 202 3.05 -4.59 -19.10
N TYR A 203 2.12 -3.65 -19.13
CA TYR A 203 2.27 -2.36 -18.46
C TYR A 203 2.27 -2.49 -16.93
N THR A 204 1.50 -3.44 -16.38
CA THR A 204 1.55 -3.78 -14.96
C THR A 204 2.92 -4.31 -14.57
N ALA A 205 3.50 -5.20 -15.40
CA ALA A 205 4.84 -5.76 -15.17
C ALA A 205 5.94 -4.67 -15.28
N MET A 206 5.83 -3.74 -16.24
CA MET A 206 6.73 -2.59 -16.38
C MET A 206 6.71 -1.72 -15.13
N LEU A 207 5.51 -1.37 -14.62
CA LEU A 207 5.39 -0.52 -13.43
C LEU A 207 5.86 -1.26 -12.17
N LEU A 208 5.59 -2.57 -12.03
CA LEU A 208 6.13 -3.34 -10.91
C LEU A 208 7.67 -3.37 -10.97
N LYS A 209 8.27 -3.58 -12.15
CA LYS A 209 9.74 -3.53 -12.30
C LYS A 209 10.29 -2.17 -11.89
N ALA A 210 9.66 -1.08 -12.32
CA ALA A 210 10.06 0.27 -11.95
C ALA A 210 9.97 0.51 -10.43
N ARG A 211 8.87 0.11 -9.79
CA ARG A 211 8.63 0.18 -8.34
C ARG A 211 9.69 -0.58 -7.55
N VAL A 212 9.88 -1.86 -7.90
CA VAL A 212 10.82 -2.76 -7.21
C VAL A 212 12.26 -2.28 -7.36
N ALA A 213 12.65 -1.88 -8.57
CA ALA A 213 13.99 -1.37 -8.85
C ALA A 213 14.26 -0.03 -8.15
N LEU A 214 13.27 0.89 -8.07
CA LEU A 214 13.40 2.13 -7.30
C LEU A 214 13.59 1.85 -5.82
N PHE A 215 12.78 0.95 -5.24
CA PHE A 215 12.90 0.56 -3.85
C PHE A 215 14.30 0.02 -3.57
N GLU A 216 14.74 -0.96 -4.34
CA GLU A 216 16.04 -1.60 -4.16
C GLU A 216 17.21 -0.64 -4.34
N GLY A 217 17.18 0.17 -5.41
CA GLY A 217 18.25 1.12 -5.71
C GLY A 217 18.41 2.19 -4.63
N THR A 218 17.30 2.77 -4.18
CA THR A 218 17.33 3.76 -3.09
C THR A 218 17.66 3.12 -1.74
N PHE A 219 17.12 1.93 -1.42
CA PHE A 219 17.49 1.20 -0.22
C PHE A 219 19.00 0.98 -0.17
N ARG A 220 19.61 0.46 -1.24
CA ARG A 220 21.06 0.26 -1.33
C ARG A 220 21.84 1.55 -1.14
N LYS A 221 21.44 2.61 -1.81
CA LYS A 221 22.11 3.92 -1.73
C LYS A 221 22.14 4.46 -0.30
N TYR A 222 21.00 4.48 0.38
CA TYR A 222 20.88 5.07 1.71
C TYR A 222 21.38 4.17 2.84
N HIS A 223 21.33 2.84 2.65
CA HIS A 223 21.88 1.86 3.60
C HIS A 223 23.33 1.49 3.34
N GLY A 224 23.97 2.06 2.31
CA GLY A 224 25.39 1.87 2.02
C GLY A 224 25.73 0.50 1.45
N LEU A 225 24.80 -0.10 0.68
CA LEU A 225 25.01 -1.35 -0.03
C LEU A 225 25.52 -1.08 -1.46
N GLU A 226 26.20 -2.06 -2.05
CA GLU A 226 26.70 -1.99 -3.43
C GLU A 226 25.58 -2.03 -4.47
N ASP A 227 25.88 -1.69 -5.74
CA ASP A 227 25.00 -1.79 -6.91
C ASP A 227 23.74 -0.90 -6.88
N ALA A 228 23.71 0.17 -6.09
CA ALA A 228 22.58 1.10 -6.05
C ALA A 228 22.22 1.64 -7.43
N ASP A 229 23.21 2.12 -8.19
CA ASP A 229 23.03 2.73 -9.52
C ASP A 229 22.51 1.74 -10.57
N LYS A 230 22.84 0.44 -10.46
CA LYS A 230 22.28 -0.63 -11.28
C LYS A 230 20.75 -0.64 -11.19
N TYR A 231 20.23 -0.70 -9.98
CA TYR A 231 18.77 -0.77 -9.77
C TYR A 231 18.07 0.57 -10.06
N LEU A 232 18.70 1.71 -9.73
CA LEU A 232 18.17 3.03 -10.10
C LEU A 232 18.07 3.19 -11.62
N THR A 233 19.05 2.68 -12.38
CA THR A 233 19.01 2.67 -13.84
C THR A 233 17.88 1.80 -14.37
N LEU A 234 17.67 0.60 -13.81
CA LEU A 234 16.54 -0.27 -14.14
C LEU A 234 15.20 0.41 -13.86
N ALA A 235 15.09 1.12 -12.73
CA ALA A 235 13.88 1.86 -12.36
C ALA A 235 13.58 2.98 -13.36
N ALA A 236 14.58 3.81 -13.68
CA ALA A 236 14.45 4.91 -14.64
C ALA A 236 14.06 4.39 -16.02
N THR A 237 14.70 3.30 -16.49
CA THR A 237 14.42 2.70 -17.80
C THR A 237 13.01 2.13 -17.87
N ALA A 238 12.60 1.30 -16.91
CA ALA A 238 11.27 0.69 -16.91
C ALA A 238 10.14 1.73 -16.82
N ALA A 239 10.34 2.78 -16.02
CA ALA A 239 9.39 3.89 -15.95
C ALA A 239 9.38 4.73 -17.24
N GLN A 240 10.53 4.98 -17.84
CA GLN A 240 10.66 5.68 -19.12
C GLN A 240 9.94 4.92 -20.24
N ASP A 241 10.13 3.60 -20.34
CA ASP A 241 9.48 2.74 -21.33
C ASP A 241 7.95 2.81 -21.21
N LEU A 242 7.42 2.81 -19.99
CA LEU A 242 6.00 2.99 -19.74
C LEU A 242 5.52 4.39 -20.17
N ILE A 243 6.26 5.45 -19.85
CA ILE A 243 5.95 6.82 -20.25
C ILE A 243 5.95 6.98 -21.78
N THR A 244 6.98 6.47 -22.45
CA THR A 244 7.14 6.60 -23.91
C THR A 244 6.20 5.71 -24.69
N SER A 245 5.62 4.68 -24.08
CA SER A 245 4.57 3.87 -24.70
C SER A 245 3.32 4.67 -25.05
N ASN A 246 3.11 5.83 -24.39
CA ASN A 246 1.91 6.66 -24.50
C ASN A 246 0.60 5.89 -24.29
N ALA A 247 0.65 4.75 -23.59
CA ALA A 247 -0.52 3.92 -23.32
C ALA A 247 -1.48 4.54 -22.30
N TYR A 248 -0.95 5.34 -21.38
CA TYR A 248 -1.72 5.96 -20.29
C TYR A 248 -1.49 7.45 -20.22
N THR A 249 -2.46 8.16 -19.64
CA THR A 249 -2.40 9.58 -19.32
C THR A 249 -2.98 9.82 -17.93
N LEU A 250 -2.80 11.02 -17.37
CA LEU A 250 -3.41 11.36 -16.08
C LEU A 250 -4.93 11.60 -16.25
N TYR A 251 -5.70 11.15 -15.27
CA TYR A 251 -7.13 11.43 -15.18
C TYR A 251 -7.36 12.90 -14.80
N THR A 252 -8.21 13.60 -15.57
CA THR A 252 -8.42 15.05 -15.44
C THR A 252 -9.89 15.45 -15.33
N GLU A 253 -10.82 14.50 -15.32
CA GLU A 253 -12.24 14.80 -15.25
C GLU A 253 -12.63 15.42 -13.91
N GLY A 254 -13.29 16.56 -13.96
CA GLY A 254 -13.59 17.39 -12.80
C GLY A 254 -12.59 18.52 -12.55
N GLY A 255 -11.52 18.63 -13.38
CA GLY A 255 -10.50 19.67 -13.30
C GLY A 255 -9.62 19.59 -12.05
N ALA A 256 -8.80 20.61 -11.84
CA ALA A 256 -7.80 20.64 -10.76
C ALA A 256 -8.40 20.47 -9.35
N GLU A 257 -9.64 20.91 -9.15
CA GLU A 257 -10.30 20.92 -7.83
C GLU A 257 -10.95 19.57 -7.47
N ASN A 258 -11.18 18.66 -8.44
CA ASN A 258 -11.91 17.41 -8.19
C ASN A 258 -11.30 16.16 -8.81
N ALA A 259 -10.49 16.27 -9.86
CA ALA A 259 -10.00 15.12 -10.62
C ALA A 259 -9.27 14.10 -9.74
N TYR A 260 -8.44 14.59 -8.83
CA TYR A 260 -7.68 13.72 -7.93
C TYR A 260 -8.60 12.89 -7.01
N ARG A 261 -9.60 13.51 -6.38
CA ARG A 261 -10.56 12.83 -5.52
C ARG A 261 -11.48 11.90 -6.31
N ASN A 262 -12.00 12.38 -7.46
CA ASN A 262 -12.90 11.60 -8.29
C ASN A 262 -12.29 10.29 -8.77
N LEU A 263 -10.99 10.30 -9.14
CA LEU A 263 -10.27 9.10 -9.58
C LEU A 263 -10.43 7.93 -8.58
N PHE A 264 -10.34 8.19 -7.27
CA PHE A 264 -10.35 7.17 -6.23
C PHE A 264 -11.73 6.77 -5.71
N ALA A 265 -12.78 7.43 -6.15
CA ALA A 265 -14.16 7.17 -5.72
C ALA A 265 -15.05 6.60 -6.85
N ARG A 266 -14.44 6.06 -7.91
CA ARG A 266 -15.16 5.54 -9.08
C ARG A 266 -15.54 4.08 -8.87
N ASN A 267 -16.78 3.76 -9.26
CA ASN A 267 -17.32 2.40 -9.23
C ASN A 267 -16.85 1.54 -10.40
N ASN A 268 -16.35 2.17 -11.48
CA ASN A 268 -15.82 1.49 -12.66
C ASN A 268 -14.57 2.25 -13.10
N GLN A 269 -13.42 1.71 -12.82
CA GLN A 269 -12.16 2.26 -13.31
C GLN A 269 -12.01 2.03 -14.82
N ASP A 270 -11.52 3.07 -15.50
CA ASP A 270 -11.09 2.94 -16.90
C ASP A 270 -9.56 2.89 -16.98
N ASN A 271 -9.06 2.61 -18.17
CA ASN A 271 -7.63 2.53 -18.43
C ASN A 271 -7.03 3.86 -18.95
N ILE A 272 -7.53 5.02 -18.49
CA ILE A 272 -6.91 6.33 -18.75
C ILE A 272 -5.65 6.46 -17.90
N GLU A 273 -5.78 6.44 -16.57
CA GLU A 273 -4.67 6.50 -15.61
C GLU A 273 -4.47 5.17 -14.88
N THR A 274 -5.53 4.41 -14.65
CA THR A 274 -5.51 3.14 -13.91
C THR A 274 -4.91 2.04 -14.76
N ILE A 275 -3.87 1.37 -14.24
CA ILE A 275 -3.17 0.26 -14.90
C ILE A 275 -3.68 -1.07 -14.38
N LEU A 276 -3.92 -1.16 -13.06
CA LEU A 276 -4.55 -2.31 -12.41
C LEU A 276 -5.39 -1.85 -11.24
N ALA A 277 -6.60 -2.37 -11.13
CA ALA A 277 -7.50 -2.19 -10.00
C ALA A 277 -8.15 -3.53 -9.61
N ILE A 278 -8.61 -3.60 -8.35
CA ILE A 278 -9.55 -4.62 -7.92
C ILE A 278 -10.94 -4.10 -8.25
N ASP A 279 -11.68 -4.87 -9.01
CA ASP A 279 -13.03 -4.57 -9.46
C ASP A 279 -14.04 -4.99 -8.40
N PHE A 280 -14.98 -4.10 -8.07
CA PHE A 280 -16.07 -4.34 -7.13
C PHE A 280 -17.40 -3.97 -7.77
N GLU A 281 -18.44 -4.78 -7.48
CA GLU A 281 -19.77 -4.57 -8.04
C GLU A 281 -20.84 -4.87 -6.98
N LEU A 282 -21.83 -3.97 -6.90
CA LEU A 282 -22.96 -4.15 -6.00
C LEU A 282 -23.73 -5.43 -6.33
N GLY A 283 -23.90 -6.30 -5.32
CA GLY A 283 -24.55 -7.60 -5.46
C GLY A 283 -23.62 -8.76 -5.85
N LEU A 284 -22.36 -8.49 -6.19
CA LEU A 284 -21.33 -9.51 -6.44
C LEU A 284 -20.23 -9.47 -5.38
N LYS A 285 -19.43 -8.42 -5.34
CA LYS A 285 -18.33 -8.24 -4.39
C LYS A 285 -18.31 -6.80 -3.90
N VAL A 286 -18.38 -6.61 -2.61
CA VAL A 286 -18.39 -5.30 -1.94
C VAL A 286 -17.34 -5.24 -0.83
N HIS A 287 -17.09 -4.05 -0.30
CA HIS A 287 -16.15 -3.85 0.81
C HIS A 287 -16.65 -2.81 1.83
N SER A 288 -15.89 -2.58 2.90
CA SER A 288 -16.28 -1.73 4.03
C SER A 288 -15.51 -0.41 4.15
N LEU A 289 -14.74 0.01 3.13
CA LEU A 289 -13.94 1.24 3.22
C LEU A 289 -14.79 2.50 3.47
N GLY A 290 -15.99 2.58 2.85
CA GLY A 290 -16.91 3.71 3.10
C GLY A 290 -17.27 3.85 4.57
N SER A 291 -17.62 2.75 5.25
CA SER A 291 -17.89 2.76 6.69
C SER A 291 -16.63 3.01 7.53
N SER A 292 -15.49 2.47 7.13
CA SER A 292 -14.21 2.69 7.83
C SER A 292 -13.78 4.16 7.86
N PHE A 293 -14.06 4.92 6.79
CA PHE A 293 -13.74 6.36 6.69
C PHE A 293 -14.78 7.28 7.36
N THR A 294 -15.93 6.76 7.76
CA THR A 294 -17.03 7.55 8.34
C THR A 294 -17.43 7.13 9.75
N SER A 295 -16.85 6.05 10.27
CA SER A 295 -17.14 5.54 11.62
C SER A 295 -16.19 6.11 12.67
N ALA A 296 -16.76 6.54 13.80
CA ALA A 296 -16.00 6.96 14.97
C ALA A 296 -15.35 5.79 15.75
N THR A 297 -15.73 4.54 15.45
CA THR A 297 -15.30 3.36 16.19
C THR A 297 -14.50 2.34 15.37
N GLN A 298 -14.50 2.47 14.04
CA GLN A 298 -13.76 1.53 13.18
C GLN A 298 -12.35 2.04 12.85
N GLY A 299 -12.19 3.10 12.11
CA GLY A 299 -10.87 3.63 11.72
C GLY A 299 -10.54 4.96 12.38
N SER A 300 -11.48 5.91 12.32
CA SER A 300 -11.29 7.31 12.73
C SER A 300 -9.98 7.91 12.19
N TYR A 301 -9.66 7.61 10.94
CA TYR A 301 -8.38 7.95 10.33
C TYR A 301 -8.14 9.46 10.33
N GLY A 302 -7.08 9.88 11.00
CA GLY A 302 -6.65 11.27 11.05
C GLY A 302 -5.41 11.52 10.21
N ILE A 303 -5.43 12.57 9.39
CA ILE A 303 -4.28 13.01 8.62
C ILE A 303 -3.34 13.80 9.53
N PRO A 304 -2.01 13.56 9.54
CA PRO A 304 -1.08 14.31 10.35
C PRO A 304 -0.85 15.73 9.84
N LYS A 305 -0.65 16.68 10.77
CA LYS A 305 -0.34 18.08 10.46
C LYS A 305 0.93 18.23 9.62
N ASP A 306 1.91 17.37 9.78
CA ASP A 306 3.14 17.47 9.00
C ASP A 306 2.94 17.11 7.52
N LEU A 307 1.99 16.23 7.21
CA LEU A 307 1.55 16.03 5.83
C LEU A 307 0.80 17.28 5.33
N VAL A 308 -0.14 17.83 6.10
CA VAL A 308 -0.84 19.08 5.75
C VAL A 308 0.16 20.23 5.50
N ASN A 309 1.18 20.35 6.34
CA ASN A 309 2.26 21.33 6.17
C ASN A 309 3.09 21.10 4.90
N SER A 310 3.20 19.86 4.43
CA SER A 310 3.98 19.51 3.23
C SER A 310 3.34 20.00 1.94
N TYR A 311 2.01 20.19 1.89
CA TYR A 311 1.36 20.77 0.73
C TYR A 311 1.79 22.24 0.54
N LEU A 312 2.05 22.63 -0.71
CA LEU A 312 2.42 24.01 -1.04
C LEU A 312 1.21 24.96 -0.98
N MET A 313 1.49 26.24 -1.03
CA MET A 313 0.50 27.24 -1.41
C MET A 313 0.16 27.08 -2.90
N ARG A 314 -0.99 27.59 -3.34
CA ARG A 314 -1.46 27.47 -4.73
C ARG A 314 -0.52 28.15 -5.75
N ASP A 315 0.19 29.18 -5.32
CA ASP A 315 1.20 29.88 -6.12
C ASP A 315 2.57 29.16 -6.16
N GLY A 316 2.69 27.97 -5.52
CA GLY A 316 3.90 27.18 -5.44
C GLY A 316 4.83 27.56 -4.29
N SER A 317 4.54 28.62 -3.52
CA SER A 317 5.32 28.97 -2.34
C SER A 317 5.12 27.96 -1.19
N ARG A 318 6.07 27.91 -0.28
CA ARG A 318 6.04 27.00 0.87
C ARG A 318 5.08 27.51 1.94
N PHE A 319 4.16 26.69 2.40
CA PHE A 319 3.29 27.02 3.53
C PHE A 319 4.10 27.27 4.80
N THR A 320 5.15 26.50 4.99
CA THR A 320 6.02 26.52 6.17
C THR A 320 6.94 27.75 6.25
N ASP A 321 7.00 28.58 5.20
CA ASP A 321 7.69 29.89 5.23
C ASP A 321 6.85 30.96 5.96
N LYS A 322 5.56 30.70 6.24
CA LYS A 322 4.74 31.60 7.05
C LYS A 322 5.17 31.56 8.52
N ALA A 323 5.42 32.72 9.13
CA ALA A 323 5.95 32.81 10.49
C ALA A 323 5.13 32.07 11.56
N ASN A 324 3.80 32.00 11.36
CA ASN A 324 2.85 31.39 12.31
C ASN A 324 2.29 30.04 11.85
N TYR A 325 2.92 29.34 10.87
CA TYR A 325 2.36 28.10 10.31
C TYR A 325 2.10 27.02 11.38
N LYS A 326 2.89 26.98 12.45
CA LYS A 326 2.76 26.00 13.55
C LYS A 326 1.48 26.19 14.38
N THR A 327 1.02 27.43 14.51
CA THR A 327 -0.10 27.83 15.38
C THR A 327 -1.26 28.44 14.60
N MET A 328 -1.28 28.25 13.28
CA MET A 328 -2.36 28.75 12.44
C MET A 328 -3.65 27.97 12.69
N GLY A 329 -4.76 28.67 12.80
CA GLY A 329 -6.10 28.08 12.92
C GLY A 329 -6.53 27.39 11.62
N PHE A 330 -7.45 26.43 11.72
CA PHE A 330 -7.87 25.56 10.62
C PHE A 330 -8.30 26.32 9.35
N LEU A 331 -9.16 27.35 9.48
CA LEU A 331 -9.63 28.13 8.32
C LEU A 331 -8.48 28.77 7.53
N ASP A 332 -7.56 29.43 8.23
CA ASP A 332 -6.46 30.14 7.58
C ASP A 332 -5.43 29.18 7.02
N GLU A 333 -5.24 28.04 7.66
CA GLU A 333 -4.36 26.97 7.21
C GLU A 333 -4.81 26.35 5.88
N MET A 334 -6.12 26.27 5.62
CA MET A 334 -6.69 25.69 4.40
C MET A 334 -6.75 26.65 3.21
N LYS A 335 -6.55 27.97 3.43
CA LYS A 335 -6.68 28.97 2.37
C LYS A 335 -5.56 28.93 1.35
N ASN A 336 -5.92 28.98 0.07
CA ASN A 336 -4.97 29.10 -1.07
C ASN A 336 -3.87 28.03 -1.10
N ARG A 337 -4.23 26.80 -0.80
CA ARG A 337 -3.32 25.65 -0.80
C ARG A 337 -3.36 24.90 -2.14
N ASP A 338 -2.41 24.01 -2.33
CA ASP A 338 -2.45 22.97 -3.37
C ASP A 338 -3.85 22.32 -3.38
N PRO A 339 -4.56 22.30 -4.51
CA PRO A 339 -5.93 21.78 -4.58
C PRO A 339 -6.07 20.32 -4.13
N ARG A 340 -4.99 19.54 -4.16
CA ARG A 340 -5.01 18.16 -3.64
C ARG A 340 -5.20 18.10 -2.13
N LEU A 341 -4.87 19.15 -1.37
CA LEU A 341 -5.08 19.17 0.08
C LEU A 341 -6.56 18.99 0.42
N THR A 342 -7.44 19.78 -0.20
CA THR A 342 -8.90 19.71 0.04
C THR A 342 -9.58 18.54 -0.67
N GLN A 343 -8.84 17.79 -1.49
CA GLN A 343 -9.24 16.50 -2.05
C GLN A 343 -8.73 15.31 -1.21
N THR A 344 -7.86 15.58 -0.25
CA THR A 344 -7.27 14.60 0.67
C THR A 344 -7.92 14.66 2.04
N THR A 345 -8.10 15.89 2.60
CA THR A 345 -8.79 16.13 3.86
C THR A 345 -9.97 17.07 3.68
N ALA A 346 -11.03 16.87 4.47
CA ALA A 346 -12.20 17.75 4.46
C ALA A 346 -11.79 19.19 4.80
N GLY A 347 -11.96 20.09 3.84
CA GLY A 347 -11.79 21.54 4.00
C GLY A 347 -13.06 22.22 4.52
N PRO A 348 -13.03 23.56 4.63
CA PRO A 348 -14.17 24.35 5.14
C PRO A 348 -15.47 24.18 4.35
N ASP A 349 -15.37 23.97 3.04
CA ASP A 349 -16.46 23.85 2.08
C ASP A 349 -16.69 22.39 1.63
N PHE A 350 -16.25 21.43 2.42
CA PHE A 350 -16.33 20.01 2.07
C PHE A 350 -17.78 19.56 1.82
N LYS A 351 -17.97 18.90 0.67
CA LYS A 351 -19.22 18.24 0.26
C LYS A 351 -18.99 16.77 -0.03
N VAL A 352 -19.96 15.95 0.33
CA VAL A 352 -19.99 14.55 -0.12
C VAL A 352 -20.24 14.50 -1.63
N ILE A 353 -19.63 13.54 -2.32
CA ILE A 353 -19.83 13.36 -3.76
C ILE A 353 -21.33 13.22 -4.04
N GLY A 354 -21.83 14.00 -5.01
CA GLY A 354 -23.24 14.04 -5.39
C GLY A 354 -24.13 14.97 -4.53
N GLU A 355 -23.59 15.59 -3.47
CA GLU A 355 -24.36 16.50 -2.62
C GLU A 355 -24.03 17.99 -2.89
N SER A 356 -25.02 18.83 -2.71
CA SER A 356 -24.88 20.29 -2.91
C SER A 356 -24.57 21.06 -1.63
N LYS A 357 -24.90 20.49 -0.46
CA LYS A 357 -24.71 21.09 0.86
C LYS A 357 -23.35 20.68 1.45
N ASN A 358 -22.76 21.59 2.24
CA ASN A 358 -21.59 21.28 3.02
C ASN A 358 -21.92 20.19 4.06
N GLU A 359 -20.99 19.24 4.23
CA GLU A 359 -21.08 18.23 5.28
C GLU A 359 -20.77 18.88 6.63
N PRO A 360 -21.58 18.65 7.68
CA PRO A 360 -21.28 19.16 9.01
C PRO A 360 -19.92 18.71 9.52
N VAL A 361 -19.20 19.60 10.19
CA VAL A 361 -17.91 19.28 10.82
C VAL A 361 -18.11 18.18 11.86
N ASN A 362 -17.36 17.10 11.73
CA ASN A 362 -17.38 15.98 12.68
C ASN A 362 -15.97 15.51 13.01
N LEU A 363 -15.45 15.96 14.15
CA LEU A 363 -14.13 15.54 14.64
C LEU A 363 -14.14 14.20 15.40
N SER A 364 -15.31 13.57 15.60
CA SER A 364 -15.39 12.24 16.22
C SER A 364 -14.89 11.11 15.30
N ILE A 365 -14.91 11.34 13.99
CA ILE A 365 -14.48 10.38 12.97
C ILE A 365 -13.04 10.60 12.48
N THR A 366 -12.26 11.38 13.20
CA THR A 366 -10.85 11.62 12.93
C THR A 366 -10.07 11.73 14.24
N THR A 367 -8.90 11.12 14.30
CA THR A 367 -8.04 11.18 15.49
C THR A 367 -7.30 12.52 15.60
N THR A 368 -7.01 13.18 14.47
CA THR A 368 -6.18 14.40 14.39
C THR A 368 -6.98 15.68 14.15
N GLY A 369 -8.25 15.56 13.80
CA GLY A 369 -9.08 16.70 13.38
C GLY A 369 -9.05 16.97 11.86
N TYR A 370 -8.07 16.43 11.13
CA TYR A 370 -8.07 16.43 9.66
C TYR A 370 -8.71 15.12 9.18
N ARG A 371 -9.95 15.23 8.70
CA ARG A 371 -10.74 14.07 8.26
C ARG A 371 -10.27 13.59 6.89
N LEU A 372 -9.98 12.28 6.77
CA LEU A 372 -9.66 11.64 5.49
C LEU A 372 -10.87 11.64 4.55
N ILE A 373 -10.69 12.11 3.31
CA ILE A 373 -11.72 12.08 2.26
C ILE A 373 -11.21 11.57 0.90
N LYS A 374 -9.91 11.35 0.73
CA LYS A 374 -9.42 10.60 -0.45
C LYS A 374 -10.01 9.21 -0.44
N ALA A 375 -10.58 8.77 -1.55
CA ALA A 375 -11.32 7.52 -1.69
C ALA A 375 -12.60 7.43 -0.82
N LEU A 376 -13.16 8.56 -0.36
CA LEU A 376 -14.48 8.58 0.27
C LEU A 376 -15.53 8.70 -0.84
N PRO A 377 -16.39 7.66 -1.05
CA PRO A 377 -17.40 7.65 -2.10
C PRO A 377 -18.63 8.49 -1.72
N ASP A 378 -19.65 8.47 -2.57
CA ASP A 378 -20.97 8.98 -2.26
C ASP A 378 -21.58 8.28 -1.03
N ARG A 379 -22.60 8.93 -0.42
CA ARG A 379 -23.17 8.50 0.86
C ARG A 379 -23.85 7.13 0.82
N SER A 380 -24.30 6.66 -0.35
CA SER A 380 -24.96 5.36 -0.48
C SER A 380 -24.03 4.19 -0.16
N GLN A 381 -22.70 4.42 -0.24
CA GLN A 381 -21.64 3.45 -0.03
C GLN A 381 -21.02 3.48 1.38
N TRP A 382 -21.59 4.23 2.34
CA TRP A 382 -21.02 4.37 3.69
C TRP A 382 -21.41 3.27 4.66
N ALA A 383 -22.30 2.37 4.30
CA ALA A 383 -22.66 1.22 5.13
C ALA A 383 -21.51 0.18 5.20
N THR A 384 -21.46 -0.59 6.29
CA THR A 384 -20.59 -1.77 6.37
C THR A 384 -20.96 -2.75 5.26
N SER A 385 -19.97 -3.26 4.53
CA SER A 385 -20.15 -4.08 3.33
C SER A 385 -21.09 -3.44 2.29
N GLY A 386 -21.05 -2.13 2.17
CA GLY A 386 -21.89 -1.36 1.25
C GLY A 386 -21.13 -0.61 0.17
N ALA A 387 -19.79 -0.58 0.24
CA ALA A 387 -18.97 0.09 -0.75
C ALA A 387 -18.61 -0.84 -1.92
N TYR A 388 -18.65 -0.30 -3.15
CA TYR A 388 -18.37 -1.03 -4.38
C TYR A 388 -17.57 -0.18 -5.39
N PHE A 389 -16.89 0.86 -4.93
CA PHE A 389 -15.93 1.57 -5.76
C PHE A 389 -14.64 0.75 -5.90
N ASP A 390 -13.99 0.83 -7.06
CA ASP A 390 -12.80 0.04 -7.35
C ASP A 390 -11.57 0.52 -6.60
N ILE A 391 -10.68 -0.41 -6.26
CA ILE A 391 -9.45 -0.11 -5.55
C ILE A 391 -8.26 -0.16 -6.52
N ILE A 392 -7.65 0.98 -6.78
CA ILE A 392 -6.49 1.11 -7.66
C ILE A 392 -5.24 0.56 -6.97
N LEU A 393 -4.53 -0.36 -7.66
CA LEU A 393 -3.27 -0.96 -7.20
C LEU A 393 -2.06 -0.39 -7.94
N PHE A 394 -2.23 -0.09 -9.24
CA PHE A 394 -1.19 0.45 -10.11
C PHE A 394 -1.78 1.54 -10.99
N ARG A 395 -1.12 2.70 -11.05
CA ARG A 395 -1.55 3.84 -11.87
C ARG A 395 -0.38 4.62 -12.47
N TYR A 396 -0.64 5.32 -13.56
CA TYR A 396 0.38 6.00 -14.35
C TYR A 396 1.15 7.08 -13.59
N ALA A 397 0.51 7.78 -12.65
CA ALA A 397 1.18 8.79 -11.83
C ALA A 397 2.38 8.24 -11.05
N GLU A 398 2.33 6.98 -10.62
CA GLU A 398 3.47 6.33 -9.98
C GLU A 398 4.67 6.19 -10.92
N ALA A 399 4.44 5.84 -12.20
CA ALA A 399 5.53 5.75 -13.18
C ALA A 399 6.26 7.09 -13.36
N LEU A 400 5.49 8.20 -13.39
CA LEU A 400 6.03 9.56 -13.47
C LEU A 400 6.93 9.89 -12.27
N LEU A 401 6.49 9.51 -11.07
CA LEU A 401 7.23 9.74 -9.83
C LEU A 401 8.49 8.86 -9.74
N VAL A 402 8.38 7.57 -10.11
CA VAL A 402 9.53 6.64 -10.14
C VAL A 402 10.59 7.14 -11.10
N PHE A 403 10.21 7.56 -12.30
CA PHE A 403 11.13 8.09 -13.30
C PHE A 403 11.92 9.30 -12.78
N ALA A 404 11.20 10.30 -12.25
CA ALA A 404 11.82 11.51 -11.74
C ALA A 404 12.76 11.23 -10.55
N GLU A 405 12.31 10.40 -9.61
CA GLU A 405 13.09 10.06 -8.43
C GLU A 405 14.35 9.27 -8.79
N ALA A 406 14.23 8.22 -9.62
CA ALA A 406 15.38 7.40 -10.01
C ALA A 406 16.45 8.23 -10.73
N LYS A 407 16.07 9.12 -11.66
CA LYS A 407 17.00 10.03 -12.35
C LYS A 407 17.63 11.06 -11.42
N ALA A 408 16.86 11.58 -10.44
CA ALA A 408 17.40 12.50 -9.44
C ALA A 408 18.42 11.81 -8.52
N GLU A 409 18.13 10.61 -8.09
CA GLU A 409 19.01 9.80 -7.24
C GLU A 409 20.29 9.36 -7.96
N LEU A 410 20.24 9.16 -9.29
CA LEU A 410 21.40 8.93 -10.16
C LEU A 410 22.20 10.24 -10.46
N GLY A 411 21.65 11.41 -10.16
CA GLY A 411 22.26 12.70 -10.54
C GLY A 411 22.14 13.02 -12.04
N THR A 412 21.26 12.35 -12.78
CA THR A 412 21.08 12.50 -14.24
C THR A 412 19.78 13.20 -14.63
N LEU A 413 19.00 13.67 -13.65
CA LEU A 413 17.76 14.38 -13.89
C LEU A 413 18.00 15.70 -14.62
N THR A 414 17.12 16.01 -15.57
CA THR A 414 17.08 17.28 -16.30
C THR A 414 15.75 17.99 -16.12
N GLN A 415 15.68 19.29 -16.46
CA GLN A 415 14.40 20.00 -16.46
C GLN A 415 13.41 19.41 -17.47
N ALA A 416 13.89 18.88 -18.59
CA ALA A 416 13.04 18.19 -19.56
C ALA A 416 12.41 16.92 -18.97
N ASP A 417 13.14 16.18 -18.15
CA ASP A 417 12.63 15.01 -17.44
C ASP A 417 11.52 15.41 -16.43
N LEU A 418 11.71 16.50 -15.71
CA LEU A 418 10.67 17.05 -14.82
C LEU A 418 9.42 17.44 -15.58
N ASN A 419 9.56 18.01 -16.79
CA ASN A 419 8.41 18.47 -17.60
C ASN A 419 7.55 17.31 -18.09
N ILE A 420 8.13 16.14 -18.33
CA ILE A 420 7.38 14.94 -18.75
C ILE A 420 6.91 14.07 -17.57
N SER A 421 7.23 14.44 -16.34
CA SER A 421 6.94 13.68 -15.12
C SER A 421 6.26 14.55 -14.05
N ILE A 422 7.00 15.10 -13.11
CA ILE A 422 6.47 15.87 -11.97
C ILE A 422 5.57 17.04 -12.43
N ASN A 423 5.97 17.77 -13.48
CA ASN A 423 5.20 18.90 -13.97
C ASN A 423 3.87 18.51 -14.62
N LYS A 424 3.72 17.28 -15.10
CA LYS A 424 2.40 16.74 -15.51
C LYS A 424 1.47 16.58 -14.30
N LEU A 425 1.98 16.06 -13.18
CA LEU A 425 1.20 15.92 -11.93
C LEU A 425 0.78 17.27 -11.40
N ARG A 426 1.72 18.23 -11.35
CA ARG A 426 1.46 19.61 -10.92
C ARG A 426 0.43 20.30 -11.84
N SER A 427 0.56 20.12 -13.15
CA SER A 427 -0.39 20.69 -14.13
C SER A 427 -1.80 20.16 -13.94
N ARG A 428 -1.98 18.83 -13.71
CA ARG A 428 -3.28 18.25 -13.39
C ARG A 428 -3.89 18.89 -12.14
N ALA A 429 -3.07 19.17 -11.13
CA ALA A 429 -3.49 19.79 -9.87
C ALA A 429 -3.60 21.33 -9.95
N GLY A 430 -3.35 21.94 -11.10
CA GLY A 430 -3.36 23.41 -11.25
C GLY A 430 -2.23 24.10 -10.49
N MET A 431 -1.12 23.41 -10.26
CA MET A 431 0.05 23.92 -9.54
C MET A 431 1.13 24.41 -10.52
N PRO A 432 1.95 25.41 -10.12
CA PRO A 432 3.11 25.85 -10.91
C PRO A 432 4.12 24.71 -11.12
N ASN A 433 4.80 24.77 -12.26
CA ASN A 433 5.87 23.82 -12.57
C ASN A 433 7.02 23.90 -11.57
N LEU A 434 7.62 22.74 -11.29
CA LEU A 434 8.86 22.64 -10.55
C LEU A 434 10.02 23.05 -11.43
N ASP A 435 10.78 24.07 -10.98
CA ASP A 435 12.06 24.48 -11.56
C ASP A 435 13.19 23.82 -10.78
N MET A 436 14.01 23.02 -11.47
CA MET A 436 15.09 22.25 -10.86
C MET A 436 16.22 23.15 -10.32
N ALA A 437 16.55 24.21 -11.06
CA ALA A 437 17.64 25.11 -10.67
C ALA A 437 17.26 25.90 -9.42
N GLN A 438 16.02 26.40 -9.38
CA GLN A 438 15.47 27.12 -8.23
C GLN A 438 15.38 26.21 -6.99
N ALA A 439 14.88 24.98 -7.15
CA ALA A 439 14.76 24.01 -6.05
C ALA A 439 16.13 23.71 -5.44
N ASN A 440 17.15 23.46 -6.27
CA ASN A 440 18.50 23.15 -5.80
C ASN A 440 19.23 24.37 -5.22
N ALA A 441 18.96 25.59 -5.72
CA ALA A 441 19.53 26.82 -5.16
C ALA A 441 18.95 27.18 -3.80
N ASN A 442 17.71 26.76 -3.51
CA ASN A 442 17.00 27.06 -2.27
C ASN A 442 16.23 25.82 -1.74
N PRO A 443 16.94 24.79 -1.23
CA PRO A 443 16.29 23.62 -0.64
C PRO A 443 15.34 24.00 0.49
N ASP A 444 14.20 23.30 0.60
CA ASP A 444 13.21 23.56 1.63
C ASP A 444 13.74 23.18 3.03
N PRO A 445 13.90 24.13 3.98
CA PRO A 445 14.41 23.83 5.32
C PRO A 445 13.51 22.87 6.11
N TYR A 446 12.20 22.92 5.89
CA TYR A 446 11.24 22.01 6.53
C TYR A 446 11.44 20.58 6.07
N LEU A 447 11.61 20.37 4.76
CA LEU A 447 11.86 19.04 4.21
C LEU A 447 13.28 18.54 4.51
N LEU A 448 14.29 19.43 4.58
CA LEU A 448 15.64 19.05 5.03
C LEU A 448 15.63 18.49 6.46
N ALA A 449 14.85 19.13 7.34
CA ALA A 449 14.69 18.65 8.72
C ALA A 449 13.91 17.32 8.77
N MET A 450 13.00 17.09 7.80
CA MET A 450 12.20 15.87 7.71
C MET A 450 13.00 14.70 7.11
N TYR A 451 13.92 14.97 6.19
CA TYR A 451 14.71 13.98 5.46
C TYR A 451 16.22 14.29 5.53
N PRO A 452 16.82 14.18 6.72
CA PRO A 452 18.22 14.59 6.92
C PRO A 452 19.24 13.74 6.14
N ASN A 453 18.85 12.53 5.70
CA ASN A 453 19.75 11.63 4.95
C ASN A 453 19.85 11.97 3.45
N VAL A 454 19.07 12.95 2.94
CA VAL A 454 19.09 13.30 1.50
C VAL A 454 20.48 13.75 1.06
N LYS A 455 20.95 13.26 -0.10
CA LYS A 455 22.28 13.54 -0.67
C LYS A 455 22.17 13.93 -2.15
N GLY A 456 23.22 14.56 -2.67
CA GLY A 456 23.32 14.93 -4.08
C GLY A 456 22.47 16.17 -4.42
N MET A 457 21.54 16.04 -5.36
CA MET A 457 20.63 17.12 -5.81
C MET A 457 19.53 17.40 -4.77
N GLN A 458 19.91 17.80 -3.57
CA GLN A 458 19.04 17.85 -2.37
C GLN A 458 17.72 18.57 -2.62
N GLY A 459 17.75 19.76 -3.20
CA GLY A 459 16.53 20.56 -3.35
C GLY A 459 15.48 19.89 -4.24
N VAL A 460 15.87 19.41 -5.42
CA VAL A 460 14.94 18.75 -6.33
C VAL A 460 14.50 17.38 -5.80
N ILE A 461 15.39 16.62 -5.14
CA ILE A 461 15.01 15.33 -4.50
C ILE A 461 13.95 15.57 -3.42
N LEU A 462 14.10 16.59 -2.59
CA LEU A 462 13.12 16.95 -1.57
C LEU A 462 11.76 17.33 -2.18
N GLU A 463 11.75 18.09 -3.28
CA GLU A 463 10.52 18.44 -3.98
C GLU A 463 9.85 17.21 -4.63
N ILE A 464 10.63 16.26 -5.17
CA ILE A 464 10.11 14.99 -5.68
C ILE A 464 9.52 14.15 -4.53
N ARG A 465 10.17 14.08 -3.37
CA ARG A 465 9.63 13.40 -2.17
C ARG A 465 8.33 14.07 -1.67
N ARG A 466 8.23 15.40 -1.72
CA ARG A 466 6.99 16.14 -1.43
C ARG A 466 5.89 15.75 -2.40
N GLU A 467 6.19 15.82 -3.70
CA GLU A 467 5.23 15.49 -4.75
C GLU A 467 4.74 14.04 -4.62
N ARG A 468 5.66 13.11 -4.36
CA ARG A 468 5.34 11.71 -4.13
C ARG A 468 4.45 11.51 -2.91
N ARG A 469 4.76 12.18 -1.79
CA ARG A 469 3.97 12.10 -0.56
C ARG A 469 2.55 12.66 -0.75
N ALA A 470 2.40 13.79 -1.45
CA ALA A 470 1.11 14.42 -1.73
C ALA A 470 0.28 13.58 -2.73
N GLU A 471 0.92 13.08 -3.78
CA GLU A 471 0.28 12.35 -4.87
C GLU A 471 -0.13 10.94 -4.47
N LEU A 472 0.77 10.17 -3.84
CA LEU A 472 0.55 8.77 -3.47
C LEU A 472 0.06 8.58 -2.02
N PHE A 473 -0.37 9.65 -1.36
CA PHE A 473 -0.96 9.55 -0.03
C PHE A 473 -2.09 8.52 0.01
N ASN A 474 -2.11 7.69 1.05
CA ASN A 474 -3.11 6.65 1.29
C ASN A 474 -3.20 5.55 0.19
N GLU A 475 -2.06 5.26 -0.46
CA GLU A 475 -1.91 4.18 -1.44
C GLU A 475 -0.85 3.13 -1.02
N GLY A 476 -0.45 3.13 0.26
CA GLY A 476 0.42 2.10 0.85
C GLY A 476 1.92 2.27 0.59
N PHE A 477 2.38 3.43 0.08
CA PHE A 477 3.80 3.62 -0.26
C PHE A 477 4.65 4.18 0.88
N ARG A 478 4.03 4.89 1.83
CA ARG A 478 4.78 5.73 2.78
C ARG A 478 5.76 4.97 3.66
N TRP A 479 5.36 3.82 4.20
CA TRP A 479 6.27 3.00 5.01
C TRP A 479 7.51 2.57 4.23
N ASP A 480 7.30 2.06 3.01
CA ASP A 480 8.39 1.63 2.13
C ASP A 480 9.32 2.79 1.77
N ASP A 481 8.77 4.00 1.54
CA ASP A 481 9.54 5.22 1.28
C ASP A 481 10.44 5.59 2.46
N LEU A 482 9.93 5.54 3.70
CA LEU A 482 10.73 5.80 4.90
C LEU A 482 11.84 4.76 5.09
N MET A 483 11.54 3.47 4.84
CA MET A 483 12.53 2.39 4.98
C MET A 483 13.63 2.50 3.93
N ARG A 484 13.28 2.69 2.66
CA ARG A 484 14.27 2.77 1.57
C ARG A 484 15.14 4.04 1.60
N TRP A 485 14.63 5.16 2.13
CA TRP A 485 15.39 6.39 2.33
C TRP A 485 16.19 6.43 3.63
N LYS A 486 16.09 5.38 4.46
CA LYS A 486 16.66 5.30 5.81
C LYS A 486 16.18 6.42 6.73
N GLU A 487 14.88 6.73 6.65
CA GLU A 487 14.21 7.77 7.44
C GLU A 487 13.24 7.18 8.47
N GLY A 488 13.50 5.97 8.94
CA GLY A 488 12.65 5.25 9.91
C GLY A 488 12.43 6.02 11.23
N LEU A 489 13.42 6.81 11.67
CA LEU A 489 13.31 7.66 12.85
C LEU A 489 12.19 8.71 12.75
N LYS A 490 11.67 8.98 11.56
CA LYS A 490 10.56 9.91 11.35
C LYS A 490 9.31 9.51 12.14
N VAL A 491 9.05 8.21 12.30
CA VAL A 491 7.88 7.72 13.07
C VAL A 491 7.99 7.99 14.57
N ASN A 492 9.18 8.34 15.08
CA ASN A 492 9.39 8.74 16.49
C ASN A 492 8.98 10.20 16.74
N GLN A 493 8.80 11.00 15.69
CA GLN A 493 8.36 12.38 15.84
C GLN A 493 6.87 12.44 16.24
N PRO A 494 6.44 13.50 16.92
CA PRO A 494 5.04 13.69 17.25
C PRO A 494 4.14 13.67 16.00
N ILE A 495 3.14 12.79 15.98
CA ILE A 495 2.13 12.73 14.92
C ILE A 495 0.91 13.48 15.45
N VAL A 496 0.83 14.76 15.14
CA VAL A 496 -0.17 15.68 15.69
C VAL A 496 -1.17 16.16 14.65
N GLY A 497 -2.28 16.72 15.10
CA GLY A 497 -3.39 17.19 14.28
C GLY A 497 -3.60 18.70 14.30
N VAL A 498 -4.86 19.11 14.19
CA VAL A 498 -5.31 20.50 14.17
C VAL A 498 -4.85 21.24 15.44
N TYR A 499 -4.47 22.49 15.26
CA TYR A 499 -4.10 23.39 16.36
C TYR A 499 -5.32 24.11 16.94
N PHE A 500 -5.39 24.15 18.28
CA PHE A 500 -6.34 24.96 19.02
C PHE A 500 -5.59 25.94 19.93
N PRO A 501 -5.87 27.25 19.83
CA PRO A 501 -5.23 28.27 20.68
C PRO A 501 -5.73 28.24 22.12
N GLY A 502 -6.80 27.49 22.43
CA GLY A 502 -7.35 27.37 23.78
C GLY A 502 -8.69 26.65 23.83
N VAL A 503 -9.32 26.74 25.00
CA VAL A 503 -10.73 26.37 25.21
C VAL A 503 -11.62 27.43 24.56
N GLY A 504 -12.69 27.01 23.87
CA GLY A 504 -13.62 27.95 23.21
C GLY A 504 -14.30 27.37 21.99
N ALA A 505 -15.03 28.24 21.29
CA ALA A 505 -15.79 27.89 20.09
C ALA A 505 -15.04 28.36 18.83
N TYR A 506 -15.00 27.51 17.80
CA TYR A 506 -14.25 27.73 16.56
C TYR A 506 -15.12 27.49 15.34
N ASP A 507 -15.06 28.42 14.40
CA ASP A 507 -15.63 28.31 13.06
C ASP A 507 -14.63 27.51 12.18
N PHE A 508 -15.06 26.39 11.63
CA PHE A 508 -14.29 25.54 10.72
C PHE A 508 -14.78 25.63 9.29
N THR A 509 -16.02 26.11 9.09
CA THR A 509 -16.63 26.24 7.75
C THR A 509 -16.46 27.64 7.15
N GLY A 510 -16.17 28.66 7.97
CA GLY A 510 -16.01 30.03 7.52
C GLY A 510 -17.34 30.77 7.27
N ASP A 511 -18.44 30.25 7.80
CA ASP A 511 -19.78 30.87 7.68
C ASP A 511 -20.09 31.90 8.79
N GLY A 512 -19.14 32.08 9.73
CA GLY A 512 -19.26 33.00 10.85
C GLY A 512 -19.95 32.36 12.07
N GLN A 513 -20.35 31.09 12.00
CA GLN A 513 -20.90 30.33 13.13
C GLN A 513 -19.91 29.28 13.60
N PRO A 514 -19.74 29.06 14.93
CA PRO A 514 -18.87 28.01 15.43
C PRO A 514 -19.41 26.62 15.11
N ASP A 515 -18.52 25.74 14.61
CA ASP A 515 -18.78 24.32 14.35
C ASP A 515 -18.18 23.42 15.42
N VAL A 516 -17.11 23.87 16.06
CA VAL A 516 -16.32 23.07 17.02
C VAL A 516 -16.25 23.79 18.35
N PHE A 517 -16.49 23.05 19.45
CA PHE A 517 -16.31 23.57 20.81
C PHE A 517 -15.26 22.74 21.57
N VAL A 518 -14.18 23.41 21.96
CA VAL A 518 -13.10 22.84 22.77
C VAL A 518 -13.36 23.11 24.25
N HIS A 519 -13.34 22.08 25.09
CA HIS A 519 -13.69 22.17 26.50
C HIS A 519 -12.85 21.26 27.39
N THR A 520 -12.87 21.51 28.70
CA THR A 520 -12.14 20.73 29.75
C THR A 520 -13.05 19.79 30.54
N GLY A 521 -14.11 19.29 29.92
CA GLY A 521 -15.07 18.35 30.52
C GLY A 521 -16.47 18.93 30.73
N SER A 522 -16.68 20.26 30.69
CA SER A 522 -17.99 20.89 30.69
C SER A 522 -18.31 21.42 29.31
N THR A 523 -19.50 21.14 28.79
CA THR A 523 -20.03 21.66 27.54
C THR A 523 -20.97 22.86 27.77
N ALA A 524 -21.07 23.33 29.01
CA ALA A 524 -21.84 24.53 29.35
C ALA A 524 -21.31 25.75 28.58
N GLY A 525 -22.22 26.48 27.92
CA GLY A 525 -21.86 27.65 27.08
C GLY A 525 -21.45 27.31 25.65
N ALA A 526 -21.54 26.04 25.22
CA ALA A 526 -21.36 25.70 23.82
C ALA A 526 -22.48 26.34 22.96
N PRO A 527 -22.13 27.05 21.86
CA PRO A 527 -23.12 27.58 20.92
C PRO A 527 -23.98 26.47 20.30
N SER A 528 -25.23 26.77 19.95
CA SER A 528 -26.16 25.81 19.36
C SER A 528 -25.80 25.38 17.93
N SER A 529 -24.94 26.13 17.24
CA SER A 529 -24.42 25.80 15.92
C SER A 529 -23.36 24.70 15.93
N VAL A 530 -22.76 24.41 17.11
CA VAL A 530 -21.67 23.45 17.26
C VAL A 530 -22.13 22.04 16.92
N THR A 531 -21.45 21.40 15.99
CA THR A 531 -21.68 20.02 15.55
C THR A 531 -20.64 19.04 16.10
N SER A 532 -19.52 19.56 16.61
CA SER A 532 -18.42 18.74 17.10
C SER A 532 -17.81 19.24 18.43
N MET A 533 -17.61 18.34 19.37
CA MET A 533 -17.04 18.64 20.71
C MET A 533 -15.65 18.02 20.85
N VAL A 534 -14.70 18.78 21.40
CA VAL A 534 -13.35 18.32 21.68
C VAL A 534 -13.04 18.46 23.18
N ASN A 535 -13.00 17.34 23.89
CA ASN A 535 -12.62 17.32 25.29
C ASN A 535 -11.11 17.13 25.43
N ILE A 536 -10.38 18.19 25.78
CA ILE A 536 -8.91 18.15 25.90
C ILE A 536 -8.39 17.37 27.11
N LYS A 537 -9.25 16.97 28.05
CA LYS A 537 -8.88 15.97 29.08
C LYS A 537 -8.83 14.53 28.54
N GLN A 538 -9.50 14.28 27.41
CA GLN A 538 -9.51 12.97 26.73
C GLN A 538 -8.61 12.96 25.50
N ARG A 539 -8.35 14.15 24.90
CA ARG A 539 -7.46 14.31 23.74
C ARG A 539 -6.31 15.21 24.16
N THR A 540 -5.15 14.64 24.42
CA THR A 540 -3.94 15.38 24.77
C THR A 540 -3.59 16.40 23.68
N LEU A 541 -3.13 17.59 24.13
CA LEU A 541 -2.61 18.62 23.24
C LEU A 541 -1.08 18.65 23.30
N TRP A 542 -0.46 18.88 22.16
CA TRP A 542 0.98 19.07 21.98
C TRP A 542 1.26 20.53 21.63
N ASP A 543 2.03 21.21 22.45
CA ASP A 543 2.45 22.59 22.17
C ASP A 543 3.57 22.58 21.09
N PRO A 544 3.33 23.12 19.89
CA PRO A 544 4.32 23.10 18.80
C PRO A 544 5.48 24.08 19.00
N ILE A 545 5.43 24.93 20.03
CA ILE A 545 6.48 25.91 20.34
C ILE A 545 7.41 25.37 21.43
N THR A 546 6.85 24.84 22.51
CA THR A 546 7.63 24.32 23.65
C THR A 546 7.98 22.85 23.50
N GLY A 547 7.27 22.11 22.65
CA GLY A 547 7.43 20.66 22.50
C GLY A 547 6.87 19.86 23.69
N GLN A 548 5.99 20.43 24.48
CA GLN A 548 5.43 19.79 25.67
C GLN A 548 3.99 19.30 25.43
N GLN A 549 3.64 18.22 26.11
CA GLN A 549 2.29 17.69 26.15
C GLN A 549 1.49 18.31 27.31
N GLY A 550 0.16 18.41 27.11
CA GLY A 550 -0.76 18.94 28.10
C GLY A 550 -1.02 20.43 27.91
N GLY A 551 -1.80 21.02 28.82
CA GLY A 551 -2.23 22.40 28.70
C GLY A 551 -3.54 22.56 27.95
N ASN A 552 -3.94 23.84 27.78
CA ASN A 552 -5.24 24.20 27.17
C ASN A 552 -5.11 24.64 25.71
N SER A 553 -3.90 24.71 25.16
CA SER A 553 -3.60 25.08 23.78
C SER A 553 -2.62 24.10 23.16
N GLY A 554 -2.68 23.92 21.85
CA GLY A 554 -1.76 23.04 21.11
C GLY A 554 -2.44 22.27 19.98
N ASN A 555 -1.67 21.41 19.36
CA ASN A 555 -2.16 20.45 18.37
C ASN A 555 -2.76 19.22 19.04
N ILE A 556 -3.85 18.68 18.52
CA ILE A 556 -4.35 17.36 18.98
C ILE A 556 -3.21 16.34 18.85
N ASP A 557 -2.87 15.66 19.93
CA ASP A 557 -1.94 14.52 19.94
C ASP A 557 -2.74 13.22 20.20
N PRO A 558 -3.09 12.47 19.15
CA PRO A 558 -3.91 11.28 19.30
C PRO A 558 -3.15 10.10 19.92
N PHE A 559 -1.82 10.16 19.97
CA PHE A 559 -0.99 9.07 20.45
C PHE A 559 0.22 9.59 21.24
N PRO A 560 0.00 10.16 22.45
CA PRO A 560 1.04 10.82 23.24
C PRO A 560 2.11 9.86 23.78
N ASN A 561 1.77 8.58 24.03
CA ASN A 561 2.64 7.56 24.62
C ASN A 561 3.13 6.58 23.55
N ARG A 562 3.85 7.09 22.56
CA ARG A 562 4.41 6.26 21.48
C ARG A 562 5.75 5.65 21.90
N GLY A 563 5.99 4.41 21.46
CA GLY A 563 7.32 3.79 21.53
C GLY A 563 8.24 4.37 20.46
N GLY A 564 9.38 3.73 20.27
CA GLY A 564 10.40 4.20 19.34
C GLY A 564 10.72 3.18 18.25
N PHE A 565 10.93 3.67 17.04
CA PHE A 565 11.63 2.96 15.99
C PHE A 565 13.12 2.88 16.38
N ARG A 566 13.67 1.67 16.38
CA ARG A 566 15.09 1.42 16.61
C ARG A 566 15.80 1.28 15.27
N GLU A 567 16.71 2.20 14.98
CA GLU A 567 17.39 2.26 13.68
C GLU A 567 18.34 1.07 13.45
N ASP A 568 18.86 0.48 14.50
CA ASP A 568 19.72 -0.70 14.48
C ASP A 568 18.96 -2.02 14.29
N ARG A 569 17.59 -1.99 14.29
CA ARG A 569 16.74 -3.19 14.30
C ARG A 569 15.59 -3.12 13.31
N ASP A 570 14.87 -2.01 13.28
CA ASP A 570 13.47 -1.97 12.83
C ASP A 570 13.29 -1.79 11.32
N TYR A 571 14.37 -1.72 10.54
CA TYR A 571 14.29 -1.75 9.09
C TYR A 571 13.84 -3.10 8.55
N PHE A 572 14.02 -4.18 9.31
CA PHE A 572 13.52 -5.51 8.98
C PHE A 572 12.61 -6.07 10.08
N ALA A 573 11.71 -6.96 9.69
CA ALA A 573 10.88 -7.70 10.62
C ALA A 573 11.62 -8.94 11.16
N PRO A 574 11.25 -9.43 12.36
CA PRO A 574 11.81 -10.66 12.89
C PRO A 574 11.23 -11.90 12.21
N ILE A 575 12.06 -12.93 12.06
CA ILE A 575 11.64 -14.26 11.66
C ILE A 575 10.97 -14.96 12.87
N PRO A 576 9.86 -15.71 12.69
CA PRO A 576 9.20 -16.39 13.78
C PRO A 576 10.11 -17.41 14.50
N SER A 577 10.02 -17.50 15.83
CA SER A 577 10.92 -18.32 16.62
C SER A 577 10.81 -19.82 16.30
N GLU A 578 9.62 -20.34 16.00
CA GLU A 578 9.44 -21.74 15.61
C GLU A 578 10.11 -22.07 14.25
N GLU A 579 10.22 -21.12 13.32
CA GLU A 579 10.95 -21.30 12.06
C GLU A 579 12.46 -21.46 12.29
N LEU A 580 13.03 -20.67 13.21
CA LEU A 580 14.43 -20.76 13.61
C LEU A 580 14.75 -22.06 14.36
N LEU A 581 13.78 -22.59 15.12
CA LEU A 581 13.91 -23.88 15.79
C LEU A 581 13.90 -25.03 14.78
N LEU A 582 13.07 -24.91 13.75
CA LEU A 582 12.90 -25.96 12.73
C LEU A 582 14.08 -26.00 11.74
N ASN A 583 14.49 -24.83 11.26
CA ASN A 583 15.63 -24.69 10.35
C ASN A 583 16.80 -23.97 11.04
N ARG A 584 17.78 -24.75 11.49
CA ARG A 584 18.97 -24.26 12.20
C ARG A 584 19.94 -23.43 11.32
N SER A 585 19.76 -23.44 10.00
CA SER A 585 20.53 -22.61 9.08
C SER A 585 19.99 -21.20 8.98
N LEU A 586 18.74 -20.95 9.41
CA LEU A 586 18.19 -19.62 9.50
C LEU A 586 18.82 -18.85 10.67
N LYS A 587 19.16 -17.59 10.41
CA LYS A 587 19.59 -16.63 11.42
C LYS A 587 18.55 -15.54 11.55
N GLN A 588 18.28 -15.09 12.79
CA GLN A 588 17.42 -13.94 13.06
C GLN A 588 17.98 -12.66 12.44
N ASN A 589 17.15 -11.70 12.16
CA ASN A 589 17.57 -10.34 11.85
C ASN A 589 18.18 -9.67 13.08
N ASP A 590 19.12 -8.76 12.83
CA ASP A 590 19.90 -8.11 13.88
C ASP A 590 19.03 -7.51 14.99
N LYS A 591 19.46 -7.68 16.24
CA LYS A 591 18.81 -7.13 17.45
C LYS A 591 17.38 -7.61 17.72
N TRP A 592 16.93 -8.70 17.10
CA TRP A 592 15.65 -9.33 17.38
C TRP A 592 15.76 -10.55 18.32
N ASP A 593 16.95 -10.96 18.67
CA ASP A 593 17.28 -12.03 19.61
C ASP A 593 17.75 -11.52 21.00
N GLU A 594 17.71 -10.18 21.21
CA GLU A 594 18.05 -9.49 22.46
C GLU A 594 16.81 -9.24 23.35
#